data_2e1c6c55341afa7ad7966d36c44c1774
#
_entry.id   2e1c6c55341afa7ad7966d36c44c1774
#
_cell.length_a   1.000
_cell.length_b   1.000
_cell.length_c   1.000
_cell.angle_alpha   90.00
_cell.angle_beta   90.00
_cell.angle_gamma   90.00
#
_symmetry.space_group_name_H-M   'P 1'
#
loop_
_entity.id
_entity.type
_entity.pdbx_description
1 polymer ?
#
loop_
_entity_poly.entity_id
_entity_poly.type
_entity_poly.pdbx_seq_one_letter_code
_entity_poly.pdbx_strand_id
1 'polypeptide(L)'
;MFTGQFVLSQLLDCIHPQQFHRCVQRYGGDYKIKQFSCWQQFVCLVFAQLTWRESLRDIEACLNARAEQLYHLGLRGPVRRSTLSDALAMRDWRIFADLGQWLIQQARKLYHNEPEVLDLEQSVYALDATIIDLCLSVYPWARFDALRSGVKVHTQLELHSH
;
A
#
# COMPACT_ATOMS: atom_id res chain seq x y z
N MET A 1 10.71 -12.13 22.39
CA MET A 1 11.66 -11.06 22.02
C MET A 1 12.14 -11.37 20.61
N PHE A 2 11.65 -10.63 19.61
CA PHE A 2 11.98 -10.88 18.19
C PHE A 2 13.35 -10.26 17.88
N THR A 3 14.40 -10.92 18.27
CA THR A 3 15.77 -10.48 17.99
C THR A 3 16.05 -10.70 16.50
N GLY A 4 16.21 -9.62 15.76
CA GLY A 4 16.69 -9.62 14.37
C GLY A 4 15.68 -9.45 13.26
N GLN A 5 14.36 -9.33 13.56
CA GLN A 5 13.37 -9.00 12.55
C GLN A 5 13.17 -7.49 12.42
N PHE A 6 13.09 -6.99 11.18
CA PHE A 6 12.74 -5.60 10.91
C PHE A 6 11.30 -5.31 11.30
N VAL A 7 11.03 -4.10 11.76
CA VAL A 7 9.65 -3.65 12.05
C VAL A 7 8.73 -3.86 10.86
N LEU A 8 9.19 -3.54 9.65
CA LEU A 8 8.42 -3.78 8.43
C LEU A 8 8.09 -5.26 8.21
N SER A 9 9.03 -6.17 8.48
CA SER A 9 8.76 -7.63 8.38
C SER A 9 7.68 -8.05 9.37
N GLN A 10 7.73 -7.57 10.60
CA GLN A 10 6.72 -7.86 11.62
C GLN A 10 5.34 -7.32 11.24
N LEU A 11 5.26 -6.14 10.62
CA LEU A 11 4.01 -5.60 10.10
C LEU A 11 3.46 -6.43 8.94
N LEU A 12 4.34 -6.92 8.06
CA LEU A 12 3.94 -7.80 6.95
C LEU A 12 3.44 -9.16 7.43
N ASP A 13 3.88 -9.66 8.58
CA ASP A 13 3.39 -10.91 9.20
C ASP A 13 1.90 -10.84 9.57
N CYS A 14 1.33 -9.64 9.74
CA CYS A 14 -0.12 -9.45 9.94
C CYS A 14 -0.94 -9.80 8.70
N ILE A 15 -0.30 -9.91 7.53
CA ILE A 15 -0.98 -10.20 6.27
C ILE A 15 -0.92 -11.70 6.00
N HIS A 16 -2.08 -12.34 6.01
CA HIS A 16 -2.15 -13.77 5.74
C HIS A 16 -1.76 -14.07 4.27
N PRO A 17 -0.66 -14.84 4.03
CA PRO A 17 -0.13 -15.05 2.68
C PRO A 17 -1.15 -15.64 1.69
N GLN A 18 -1.98 -16.58 2.16
CA GLN A 18 -3.01 -17.21 1.33
C GLN A 18 -4.09 -16.20 0.89
N GLN A 19 -4.43 -15.24 1.73
CA GLN A 19 -5.42 -14.22 1.38
C GLN A 19 -4.88 -13.27 0.32
N PHE A 20 -3.64 -12.81 0.48
CA PHE A 20 -2.98 -12.03 -0.56
C PHE A 20 -2.92 -12.79 -1.89
N HIS A 21 -2.51 -14.06 -1.83
CA HIS A 21 -2.45 -14.93 -3.01
C HIS A 21 -3.81 -15.08 -3.71
N ARG A 22 -4.91 -15.20 -2.97
CA ARG A 22 -6.28 -15.23 -3.55
C ARG A 22 -6.61 -13.94 -4.30
N CYS A 23 -6.26 -12.77 -3.75
CA CYS A 23 -6.44 -11.49 -4.43
C CYS A 23 -5.63 -11.43 -5.73
N VAL A 24 -4.37 -11.86 -5.68
CA VAL A 24 -3.51 -11.93 -6.88
C VAL A 24 -4.05 -12.87 -7.95
N GLN A 25 -4.50 -14.06 -7.55
CA GLN A 25 -5.05 -15.05 -8.50
C GLN A 25 -6.34 -14.56 -9.16
N ARG A 26 -7.24 -13.89 -8.40
CA ARG A 26 -8.51 -13.38 -8.93
C ARG A 26 -8.32 -12.46 -10.14
N TYR A 27 -7.27 -11.66 -10.14
CA TYR A 27 -6.98 -10.68 -11.19
C TYR A 27 -5.77 -11.05 -12.06
N GLY A 28 -5.22 -12.25 -11.90
CA GLY A 28 -4.10 -12.73 -12.70
C GLY A 28 -2.82 -11.91 -12.54
N GLY A 29 -2.62 -11.25 -11.39
CA GLY A 29 -1.56 -10.25 -11.20
C GLY A 29 -0.13 -10.78 -11.38
N ASP A 30 0.10 -12.07 -11.15
CA ASP A 30 1.39 -12.74 -11.36
C ASP A 30 1.41 -13.62 -12.63
N TYR A 31 0.41 -13.49 -13.52
CA TYR A 31 0.39 -14.25 -14.76
C TYR A 31 1.59 -13.90 -15.63
N LYS A 32 2.38 -14.92 -16.02
CA LYS A 32 3.63 -14.79 -16.78
C LYS A 32 4.73 -13.93 -16.13
N ILE A 33 4.61 -13.60 -14.85
CA ILE A 33 5.63 -12.84 -14.12
C ILE A 33 6.69 -13.81 -13.57
N LYS A 34 7.97 -13.57 -13.90
CA LYS A 34 9.09 -14.45 -13.50
C LYS A 34 9.89 -13.92 -12.31
N GLN A 35 10.06 -12.60 -12.20
CA GLN A 35 11.05 -12.03 -11.28
C GLN A 35 10.46 -11.11 -10.21
N PHE A 36 9.52 -10.24 -10.56
CA PHE A 36 8.98 -9.24 -9.65
C PHE A 36 7.48 -9.47 -9.42
N SER A 37 7.16 -10.23 -8.36
CA SER A 37 5.78 -10.62 -8.03
C SER A 37 4.93 -9.46 -7.49
N CYS A 38 3.60 -9.64 -7.45
CA CYS A 38 2.68 -8.70 -6.78
C CYS A 38 3.03 -8.50 -5.30
N TRP A 39 3.53 -9.55 -4.63
CA TRP A 39 3.99 -9.44 -3.26
C TRP A 39 5.18 -8.47 -3.14
N GLN A 40 6.16 -8.59 -4.02
CA GLN A 40 7.33 -7.71 -4.03
C GLN A 40 6.95 -6.25 -4.31
N GLN A 41 6.00 -6.02 -5.24
CA GLN A 41 5.43 -4.70 -5.47
C GLN A 41 4.74 -4.18 -4.21
N PHE A 42 3.91 -4.99 -3.57
CA PHE A 42 3.20 -4.63 -2.34
C PHE A 42 4.17 -4.21 -1.24
N VAL A 43 5.22 -5.00 -0.99
CA VAL A 43 6.26 -4.67 0.00
C VAL A 43 6.93 -3.33 -0.30
N CYS A 44 7.26 -3.05 -1.57
CA CYS A 44 7.84 -1.77 -1.98
C CYS A 44 6.89 -0.60 -1.71
N LEU A 45 5.59 -0.76 -1.97
CA LEU A 45 4.58 0.28 -1.75
C LEU A 45 4.34 0.51 -0.24
N VAL A 46 4.25 -0.55 0.55
CA VAL A 46 4.13 -0.44 2.02
C VAL A 46 5.35 0.25 2.62
N PHE A 47 6.56 -0.14 2.17
CA PHE A 47 7.78 0.54 2.57
C PHE A 47 7.73 2.03 2.22
N ALA A 48 7.30 2.38 1.01
CA ALA A 48 7.20 3.77 0.57
C ALA A 48 6.26 4.59 1.45
N GLN A 49 5.08 4.06 1.74
CA GLN A 49 4.09 4.73 2.59
C GLN A 49 4.57 4.90 4.03
N LEU A 50 5.13 3.86 4.63
CA LEU A 50 5.59 3.90 6.02
C LEU A 50 6.84 4.75 6.23
N THR A 51 7.63 4.97 5.18
CA THR A 51 8.87 5.75 5.24
C THR A 51 8.80 7.09 4.50
N TRP A 52 7.58 7.52 4.09
CA TRP A 52 7.31 8.80 3.45
C TRP A 52 8.17 9.02 2.18
N ARG A 53 8.22 8.01 1.29
CA ARG A 53 8.93 8.13 0.01
C ARG A 53 8.04 8.78 -1.03
N GLU A 54 8.54 9.84 -1.66
CA GLU A 54 7.76 10.66 -2.59
C GLU A 54 7.94 10.25 -4.06
N SER A 55 8.96 9.46 -4.38
CA SER A 55 9.23 9.06 -5.76
C SER A 55 9.72 7.61 -5.88
N LEU A 56 9.50 7.01 -7.06
CA LEU A 56 10.03 5.67 -7.36
C LEU A 56 11.57 5.61 -7.31
N ARG A 57 12.24 6.74 -7.59
CA ARG A 57 13.70 6.84 -7.50
C ARG A 57 14.16 6.80 -6.05
N ASP A 58 13.43 7.46 -5.17
CA ASP A 58 13.71 7.46 -3.75
C ASP A 58 13.45 6.07 -3.12
N ILE A 59 12.36 5.40 -3.54
CA ILE A 59 12.07 4.01 -3.15
C ILE A 59 13.23 3.10 -3.56
N GLU A 60 13.67 3.15 -4.83
CA GLU A 60 14.80 2.37 -5.35
C GLU A 60 16.07 2.62 -4.54
N ALA A 61 16.44 3.89 -4.33
CA ALA A 61 17.65 4.27 -3.61
C ALA A 61 17.63 3.78 -2.17
N CYS A 62 16.53 4.00 -1.46
CA CYS A 62 16.43 3.64 -0.03
C CYS A 62 16.34 2.14 0.21
N LEU A 63 15.60 1.39 -0.61
CA LEU A 63 15.56 -0.07 -0.52
C LEU A 63 16.92 -0.68 -0.83
N ASN A 64 17.58 -0.24 -1.91
CA ASN A 64 18.83 -0.81 -2.36
C ASN A 64 20.05 -0.39 -1.51
N ALA A 65 19.93 0.68 -0.73
CA ALA A 65 20.97 1.06 0.25
C ALA A 65 21.25 -0.04 1.31
N ARG A 66 20.29 -0.97 1.49
CA ARG A 66 20.42 -2.11 2.40
C ARG A 66 20.11 -3.43 1.67
N ALA A 67 20.73 -3.63 0.52
CA ALA A 67 20.47 -4.76 -0.37
C ALA A 67 20.56 -6.13 0.33
N GLU A 68 21.48 -6.30 1.27
CA GLU A 68 21.65 -7.50 2.10
C GLU A 68 20.45 -7.82 3.00
N GLN A 69 19.62 -6.83 3.29
CA GLN A 69 18.46 -6.95 4.17
C GLN A 69 17.16 -7.18 3.41
N LEU A 70 17.15 -6.99 2.09
CA LEU A 70 15.97 -7.13 1.24
C LEU A 70 15.37 -8.55 1.31
N TYR A 71 16.22 -9.55 1.49
CA TYR A 71 15.79 -10.95 1.63
C TYR A 71 14.81 -11.14 2.79
N HIS A 72 15.04 -10.47 3.92
CA HIS A 72 14.14 -10.55 5.09
C HIS A 72 12.76 -9.92 4.86
N LEU A 73 12.64 -9.10 3.81
CA LEU A 73 11.38 -8.50 3.38
C LEU A 73 10.69 -9.33 2.26
N GLY A 74 11.26 -10.48 1.90
CA GLY A 74 10.75 -11.29 0.79
C GLY A 74 11.11 -10.74 -0.60
N LEU A 75 12.04 -9.77 -0.68
CA LEU A 75 12.55 -9.23 -1.94
C LEU A 75 13.76 -10.07 -2.38
N ARG A 76 13.69 -10.64 -3.59
CA ARG A 76 14.71 -11.59 -4.10
C ARG A 76 16.01 -10.92 -4.56
N GLY A 77 16.07 -9.60 -4.59
CA GLY A 77 17.21 -8.83 -5.04
C GLY A 77 16.89 -7.35 -5.16
N PRO A 78 17.82 -6.55 -5.69
CA PRO A 78 17.64 -5.10 -5.83
C PRO A 78 16.40 -4.75 -6.63
N VAL A 79 15.66 -3.77 -6.14
CA VAL A 79 14.47 -3.23 -6.79
C VAL A 79 14.90 -2.17 -7.81
N ARG A 80 14.41 -2.27 -9.05
CA ARG A 80 14.66 -1.28 -10.08
C ARG A 80 13.43 -0.41 -10.29
N ARG A 81 13.63 0.89 -10.39
CA ARG A 81 12.58 1.88 -10.64
C ARG A 81 11.71 1.52 -11.85
N SER A 82 12.36 1.13 -12.98
CA SER A 82 11.62 0.73 -14.20
C SER A 82 10.70 -0.46 -13.95
N THR A 83 11.21 -1.49 -13.27
CA THR A 83 10.41 -2.69 -12.93
C THR A 83 9.22 -2.34 -12.03
N LEU A 84 9.42 -1.45 -11.05
CA LEU A 84 8.35 -1.01 -10.17
C LEU A 84 7.34 -0.14 -10.94
N SER A 85 7.80 0.73 -11.83
CA SER A 85 6.95 1.55 -12.71
C SER A 85 6.07 0.69 -13.62
N ASP A 86 6.68 -0.30 -14.29
CA ASP A 86 5.97 -1.23 -15.17
C ASP A 86 4.92 -2.03 -14.38
N ALA A 87 5.28 -2.49 -13.19
CA ALA A 87 4.36 -3.20 -12.31
C ALA A 87 3.16 -2.34 -11.90
N LEU A 88 3.37 -1.05 -11.60
CA LEU A 88 2.31 -0.10 -11.27
C LEU A 88 1.39 0.19 -12.47
N ALA A 89 1.95 0.23 -13.67
CA ALA A 89 1.18 0.51 -14.89
C ALA A 89 0.35 -0.70 -15.36
N MET A 90 0.86 -1.93 -15.18
CA MET A 90 0.28 -3.12 -15.79
C MET A 90 -0.62 -3.92 -14.84
N ARG A 91 -0.40 -3.86 -13.54
CA ARG A 91 -1.14 -4.69 -12.59
C ARG A 91 -2.46 -4.06 -12.18
N ASP A 92 -3.44 -4.92 -12.00
CA ASP A 92 -4.77 -4.51 -11.59
C ASP A 92 -4.76 -4.01 -10.14
N TRP A 93 -5.15 -2.75 -9.94
CA TRP A 93 -5.23 -2.11 -8.63
C TRP A 93 -6.21 -2.80 -7.67
N ARG A 94 -7.21 -3.53 -8.21
CA ARG A 94 -8.22 -4.25 -7.42
C ARG A 94 -7.60 -5.33 -6.54
N ILE A 95 -6.42 -5.84 -6.86
CA ILE A 95 -5.66 -6.75 -6.00
C ILE A 95 -5.46 -6.13 -4.62
N PHE A 96 -5.02 -4.87 -4.60
CA PHE A 96 -4.74 -4.15 -3.35
C PHE A 96 -6.01 -3.64 -2.68
N ALA A 97 -7.03 -3.27 -3.46
CA ALA A 97 -8.33 -2.87 -2.93
C ALA A 97 -9.02 -4.04 -2.18
N ASP A 98 -9.06 -5.23 -2.78
CA ASP A 98 -9.62 -6.43 -2.15
C ASP A 98 -8.86 -6.82 -0.86
N LEU A 99 -7.53 -6.71 -0.88
CA LEU A 99 -6.71 -6.92 0.31
C LEU A 99 -7.04 -5.90 1.41
N GLY A 100 -7.17 -4.63 1.05
CA GLY A 100 -7.54 -3.56 1.98
C GLY A 100 -8.90 -3.81 2.64
N GLN A 101 -9.90 -4.19 1.85
CA GLN A 101 -11.23 -4.53 2.37
C GLN A 101 -11.17 -5.73 3.34
N TRP A 102 -10.40 -6.74 3.01
CA TRP A 102 -10.21 -7.87 3.91
C TRP A 102 -9.52 -7.46 5.21
N LEU A 103 -8.47 -6.62 5.16
CA LEU A 103 -7.77 -6.12 6.34
C LEU A 103 -8.70 -5.31 7.25
N ILE A 104 -9.55 -4.46 6.67
CA ILE A 104 -10.58 -3.69 7.40
C ILE A 104 -11.52 -4.65 8.14
N GLN A 105 -11.98 -5.72 7.48
CA GLN A 105 -12.84 -6.71 8.12
C GLN A 105 -12.14 -7.45 9.27
N GLN A 106 -10.84 -7.73 9.16
CA GLN A 106 -10.08 -8.32 10.26
C GLN A 106 -9.90 -7.34 11.42
N ALA A 107 -9.57 -6.08 11.11
CA ALA A 107 -9.44 -5.04 12.13
C ALA A 107 -10.74 -4.86 12.92
N ARG A 108 -11.89 -4.79 12.24
CA ARG A 108 -13.21 -4.71 12.91
C ARG A 108 -13.45 -5.86 13.89
N LYS A 109 -13.07 -7.10 13.53
CA LYS A 109 -13.20 -8.25 14.43
C LYS A 109 -12.33 -8.14 15.67
N LEU A 110 -11.12 -7.61 15.53
CA LEU A 110 -10.19 -7.43 16.65
C LEU A 110 -10.67 -6.36 17.61
N TYR A 111 -11.28 -5.29 17.11
CA TYR A 111 -11.75 -4.16 17.91
C TYR A 111 -13.21 -4.28 18.38
N HIS A 112 -13.93 -5.32 17.98
CA HIS A 112 -15.36 -5.49 18.32
C HIS A 112 -15.65 -5.51 19.84
N ASN A 113 -14.72 -5.99 20.64
CA ASN A 113 -14.87 -6.06 22.10
C ASN A 113 -14.07 -4.99 22.86
N GLU A 114 -13.43 -4.06 22.16
CA GLU A 114 -12.75 -2.94 22.79
C GLU A 114 -13.79 -1.92 23.29
N PRO A 115 -13.67 -1.42 24.52
CA PRO A 115 -14.56 -0.35 25.00
C PRO A 115 -14.41 0.86 24.07
N GLU A 116 -15.53 1.34 23.57
CA GLU A 116 -15.56 2.51 22.69
C GLU A 116 -14.93 3.71 23.40
N VAL A 117 -13.87 4.25 22.79
CA VAL A 117 -13.18 5.44 23.30
C VAL A 117 -14.08 6.68 23.21
N LEU A 118 -15.10 6.62 22.35
CA LEU A 118 -16.10 7.65 22.15
C LEU A 118 -17.49 7.04 22.37
N ASP A 119 -18.12 7.39 23.50
CA ASP A 119 -19.51 7.03 23.80
C ASP A 119 -20.46 7.92 22.97
N LEU A 120 -20.50 7.64 21.68
CA LEU A 120 -21.33 8.35 20.72
C LEU A 120 -22.39 7.40 20.16
N GLU A 121 -23.66 7.69 20.39
CA GLU A 121 -24.78 6.93 19.82
C GLU A 121 -24.90 7.04 18.28
N GLN A 122 -24.07 7.87 17.65
CA GLN A 122 -24.12 8.17 16.22
C GLN A 122 -22.90 7.60 15.49
N SER A 123 -23.08 7.26 14.20
CA SER A 123 -21.97 6.82 13.33
C SER A 123 -20.86 7.87 13.27
N VAL A 124 -19.65 7.46 13.56
CA VAL A 124 -18.45 8.31 13.53
C VAL A 124 -17.65 8.00 12.28
N TYR A 125 -17.29 9.04 11.55
CA TYR A 125 -16.50 8.93 10.32
C TYR A 125 -15.18 9.67 10.45
N ALA A 126 -14.08 9.00 10.13
CA ALA A 126 -12.82 9.67 9.88
C ALA A 126 -12.75 10.09 8.40
N LEU A 127 -12.46 11.37 8.18
CA LEU A 127 -12.30 11.94 6.83
C LEU A 127 -10.85 12.35 6.64
N ASP A 128 -10.25 11.88 5.57
CA ASP A 128 -8.93 12.32 5.14
C ASP A 128 -8.98 12.84 3.70
N ALA A 129 -8.09 13.77 3.38
CA ALA A 129 -7.96 14.33 2.05
C ALA A 129 -6.49 14.37 1.65
N THR A 130 -6.14 13.58 0.65
CA THR A 130 -4.80 13.52 0.08
C THR A 130 -4.79 14.17 -1.29
N ILE A 131 -3.81 15.03 -1.57
CA ILE A 131 -3.58 15.61 -2.89
C ILE A 131 -2.47 14.81 -3.55
N ILE A 132 -2.76 14.29 -4.74
CA ILE A 132 -1.78 13.62 -5.60
C ILE A 132 -1.38 14.62 -6.67
N ASP A 133 -0.16 15.14 -6.58
CA ASP A 133 0.38 16.06 -7.57
C ASP A 133 0.62 15.34 -8.90
N LEU A 134 0.18 15.95 -9.98
CA LEU A 134 0.32 15.44 -11.33
C LEU A 134 1.17 16.40 -12.17
N CYS A 135 1.85 15.84 -13.17
CA CYS A 135 2.60 16.66 -14.13
C CYS A 135 1.63 17.42 -15.04
N LEU A 136 1.64 18.75 -14.97
CA LEU A 136 0.72 19.62 -15.72
C LEU A 136 0.81 19.41 -17.24
N SER A 137 2.00 19.12 -17.77
CA SER A 137 2.19 18.86 -19.21
C SER A 137 1.55 17.56 -19.69
N VAL A 138 1.39 16.57 -18.78
CA VAL A 138 0.78 15.26 -19.09
C VAL A 138 -0.70 15.25 -18.75
N TYR A 139 -1.10 15.97 -17.70
CA TYR A 139 -2.48 15.97 -17.18
C TYR A 139 -3.06 17.40 -17.11
N PRO A 140 -3.20 18.11 -18.23
CA PRO A 140 -3.69 19.50 -18.24
C PRO A 140 -5.12 19.66 -17.74
N TRP A 141 -5.91 18.61 -17.79
CA TRP A 141 -7.29 18.57 -17.29
C TRP A 141 -7.39 18.59 -15.76
N ALA A 142 -6.34 18.14 -15.05
CA ALA A 142 -6.30 18.10 -13.58
C ALA A 142 -5.74 19.40 -12.97
N ARG A 143 -5.74 20.51 -13.73
CA ARG A 143 -5.24 21.79 -13.29
C ARG A 143 -6.14 22.39 -12.21
N PHE A 144 -5.55 22.76 -11.07
CA PHE A 144 -6.26 23.47 -10.00
C PHE A 144 -5.65 24.86 -9.68
N ASP A 145 -4.44 25.14 -10.20
CA ASP A 145 -3.76 26.44 -10.08
C ASP A 145 -2.97 26.73 -11.36
N ALA A 146 -2.45 27.94 -11.50
CA ALA A 146 -1.69 28.37 -12.68
C ALA A 146 -0.50 27.47 -12.99
N LEU A 147 0.15 26.93 -11.96
CA LEU A 147 1.39 26.15 -12.05
C LEU A 147 1.27 24.71 -11.56
N ARG A 148 0.10 24.29 -11.05
CA ARG A 148 -0.07 22.99 -10.42
C ARG A 148 -1.26 22.23 -10.99
N SER A 149 -1.07 20.94 -11.17
CA SER A 149 -2.16 20.00 -11.41
C SER A 149 -2.12 18.87 -10.40
N GLY A 150 -3.28 18.37 -10.03
CA GLY A 150 -3.39 17.28 -9.06
C GLY A 150 -4.81 16.76 -8.95
N VAL A 151 -4.93 15.61 -8.33
CA VAL A 151 -6.22 15.00 -7.98
C VAL A 151 -6.33 14.98 -6.47
N LYS A 152 -7.43 15.51 -5.95
CA LYS A 152 -7.74 15.44 -4.53
C LYS A 152 -8.58 14.19 -4.27
N VAL A 153 -8.03 13.27 -3.47
CA VAL A 153 -8.72 12.06 -3.04
C VAL A 153 -9.25 12.29 -1.63
N HIS A 154 -10.55 12.10 -1.43
CA HIS A 154 -11.17 12.10 -0.12
C HIS A 154 -11.43 10.66 0.28
N THR A 155 -10.90 10.27 1.43
CA THR A 155 -11.14 8.95 2.02
C THR A 155 -12.04 9.12 3.23
N GLN A 156 -13.12 8.36 3.27
CA GLN A 156 -14.02 8.29 4.41
C GLN A 156 -13.96 6.89 5.01
N LEU A 157 -13.63 6.81 6.29
CA LEU A 157 -13.63 5.56 7.06
C LEU A 157 -14.70 5.64 8.14
N GLU A 158 -15.64 4.71 8.13
CA GLU A 158 -16.58 4.53 9.22
C GLU A 158 -15.89 3.82 10.37
N LEU A 159 -15.83 4.50 11.52
CA LEU A 159 -15.15 3.99 12.72
C LEU A 159 -16.08 3.16 13.61
N HIS A 160 -17.39 3.39 13.47
CA HIS A 160 -18.41 2.72 14.24
C HIS A 160 -19.31 1.93 13.28
N SER A 161 -19.30 0.61 13.36
CA SER A 161 -20.29 -0.22 12.67
C SER A 161 -20.84 -1.24 13.64
N HIS A 162 -22.13 -1.12 13.90
CA HIS A 162 -22.91 -2.13 14.62
C HIS A 162 -22.92 -3.47 13.89
#